data_998e2aa710debeb3a97de5b41f86cb60
#
_entry.id   998e2aa710debeb3a97de5b41f86cb60
#
_cell.length_a   1.000
_cell.length_b   1.000
_cell.length_c   1.000
_cell.angle_alpha   90.00
_cell.angle_beta   90.00
_cell.angle_gamma   90.00
#
_symmetry.space_group_name_H-M   'P 1'
#
loop_
_entity.id
_entity.type
_entity.pdbx_description
1 polymer ?
#
loop_
_entity_poly.entity_id
_entity_poly.type
_entity_poly.pdbx_seq_one_letter_code
_entity_poly.pdbx_strand_id
1 'polypeptide(L)'
;MIVEQIMKRDIITLTKTDTLETAICKLKEFHIRHLPVVNEDRHVIGMITDRDMKQASPSIFEESKRSRFLTRSVDSIMKKDVVCAHPLDFVEEISAVFYEHGIGCLPVVQHQKLIGILTKTDLLRTFVKLTGADQPGSQFEIKVNDITKSLAEISSLCQDLQVKILSVLVYPHEDSGVKVLVFRVKMMNPLPFLQALQRNGHHVVWPSEQRDLL
;
A
#
# COMPACT_ATOMS: atom_id res chain seq x y z
N MET A 1 8.81 6.82 -5.65
CA MET A 1 7.67 6.54 -6.57
C MET A 1 6.60 7.57 -6.32
N ILE A 2 5.86 8.05 -7.35
CA ILE A 2 4.79 9.04 -7.17
C ILE A 2 3.40 8.39 -7.25
N VAL A 3 2.43 9.05 -6.62
CA VAL A 3 1.02 8.59 -6.51
C VAL A 3 0.40 8.32 -7.88
N GLU A 4 0.68 9.17 -8.89
CA GLU A 4 0.16 9.01 -10.25
C GLU A 4 0.48 7.64 -10.88
N GLN A 5 1.60 7.03 -10.52
CA GLN A 5 2.05 5.74 -11.05
C GLN A 5 1.26 4.54 -10.51
N ILE A 6 0.58 4.72 -9.35
CA ILE A 6 -0.11 3.62 -8.65
C ILE A 6 -1.60 3.88 -8.40
N MET A 7 -2.08 5.12 -8.57
CA MET A 7 -3.50 5.46 -8.39
C MET A 7 -4.37 4.78 -9.45
N LYS A 8 -5.63 4.53 -9.08
CA LYS A 8 -6.67 4.12 -10.03
C LYS A 8 -7.33 5.34 -10.63
N ARG A 9 -7.53 5.34 -11.94
CA ARG A 9 -8.17 6.43 -12.68
C ARG A 9 -9.65 6.20 -12.93
N ASP A 10 -10.08 4.94 -12.98
CA ASP A 10 -11.50 4.56 -13.10
C ASP A 10 -12.16 4.71 -11.74
N ILE A 11 -12.77 5.88 -11.51
CA ILE A 11 -13.32 6.26 -10.23
C ILE A 11 -14.83 6.27 -10.28
N ILE A 12 -15.45 5.45 -9.45
CA ILE A 12 -16.88 5.51 -9.21
C ILE A 12 -17.14 6.60 -8.17
N THR A 13 -17.99 7.55 -8.51
CA THR A 13 -18.31 8.71 -7.67
C THR A 13 -19.80 8.81 -7.38
N LEU A 14 -20.13 9.64 -6.40
CA LEU A 14 -21.48 10.09 -6.09
C LEU A 14 -21.55 11.60 -6.24
N THR A 15 -22.75 12.12 -6.45
CA THR A 15 -23.12 13.51 -6.26
C THR A 15 -23.77 13.68 -4.90
N LYS A 16 -23.82 14.89 -4.37
CA LYS A 16 -24.41 15.14 -3.06
C LYS A 16 -25.93 14.82 -2.99
N THR A 17 -26.61 14.78 -4.14
CA THR A 17 -28.05 14.48 -4.26
C THR A 17 -28.35 12.99 -4.42
N ASP A 18 -27.33 12.16 -4.67
CA ASP A 18 -27.50 10.72 -4.72
C ASP A 18 -28.02 10.18 -3.39
N THR A 19 -28.80 9.11 -3.46
CA THR A 19 -29.39 8.47 -2.28
C THR A 19 -28.43 7.48 -1.64
N LEU A 20 -28.67 7.15 -0.37
CA LEU A 20 -27.92 6.08 0.31
C LEU A 20 -28.13 4.72 -0.36
N GLU A 21 -29.29 4.47 -0.97
CA GLU A 21 -29.55 3.29 -1.78
C GLU A 21 -28.60 3.22 -2.97
N THR A 22 -28.46 4.32 -3.71
CA THR A 22 -27.51 4.44 -4.84
C THR A 22 -26.07 4.16 -4.38
N ALA A 23 -25.69 4.70 -3.23
CA ALA A 23 -24.36 4.45 -2.66
C ALA A 23 -24.14 2.96 -2.33
N ILE A 24 -25.12 2.29 -1.71
CA ILE A 24 -25.06 0.85 -1.40
C ILE A 24 -24.97 0.02 -2.68
N CYS A 25 -25.77 0.34 -3.69
CA CYS A 25 -25.74 -0.35 -4.98
C CYS A 25 -24.36 -0.25 -5.62
N LYS A 26 -23.80 0.97 -5.72
CA LYS A 26 -22.46 1.17 -6.30
C LYS A 26 -21.37 0.46 -5.51
N LEU A 27 -21.39 0.51 -4.16
CA LEU A 27 -20.41 -0.21 -3.32
C LEU A 27 -20.41 -1.72 -3.59
N LYS A 28 -21.61 -2.32 -3.76
CA LYS A 28 -21.77 -3.74 -4.03
C LYS A 28 -21.43 -4.13 -5.47
N GLU A 29 -21.96 -3.40 -6.44
CA GLU A 29 -21.79 -3.67 -7.87
C GLU A 29 -20.32 -3.63 -8.28
N PHE A 30 -19.60 -2.59 -7.84
CA PHE A 30 -18.19 -2.41 -8.18
C PHE A 30 -17.21 -3.04 -7.18
N HIS A 31 -17.70 -3.75 -6.15
CA HIS A 31 -16.90 -4.36 -5.09
C HIS A 31 -15.88 -3.39 -4.46
N ILE A 32 -16.31 -2.16 -4.23
CA ILE A 32 -15.50 -1.09 -3.63
C ILE A 32 -16.01 -0.75 -2.22
N ARG A 33 -15.17 -0.07 -1.44
CA ARG A 33 -15.48 0.30 -0.05
C ARG A 33 -15.51 1.80 0.19
N HIS A 34 -15.17 2.60 -0.81
CA HIS A 34 -15.02 4.04 -0.71
C HIS A 34 -15.60 4.69 -1.95
N LEU A 35 -16.43 5.69 -1.76
CA LEU A 35 -17.07 6.47 -2.81
C LEU A 35 -16.81 7.95 -2.55
N PRO A 36 -15.94 8.60 -3.35
CA PRO A 36 -15.84 10.05 -3.35
C PRO A 36 -17.16 10.68 -3.77
N VAL A 37 -17.57 11.72 -3.05
CA VAL A 37 -18.70 12.57 -3.43
C VAL A 37 -18.15 13.83 -4.08
N VAL A 38 -18.62 14.14 -5.29
CA VAL A 38 -18.12 15.27 -6.06
C VAL A 38 -19.24 16.21 -6.45
N ASN A 39 -18.90 17.48 -6.69
CA ASN A 39 -19.79 18.45 -7.31
C ASN A 39 -19.72 18.40 -8.86
N GLU A 40 -20.44 19.29 -9.54
CA GLU A 40 -20.49 19.38 -10.99
C GLU A 40 -19.12 19.66 -11.64
N ASP A 41 -18.26 20.38 -10.95
CA ASP A 41 -16.88 20.67 -11.39
C ASP A 41 -15.89 19.55 -11.12
N ARG A 42 -16.36 18.40 -10.58
CA ARG A 42 -15.56 17.26 -10.12
C ARG A 42 -14.67 17.56 -8.90
N HIS A 43 -14.98 18.61 -8.12
CA HIS A 43 -14.31 18.82 -6.84
C HIS A 43 -14.82 17.83 -5.80
N VAL A 44 -13.92 17.27 -5.00
CA VAL A 44 -14.27 16.38 -3.90
C VAL A 44 -14.91 17.19 -2.79
N ILE A 45 -16.16 16.90 -2.47
CA ILE A 45 -16.94 17.56 -1.43
C ILE A 45 -17.27 16.65 -0.25
N GLY A 46 -16.96 15.37 -0.36
CA GLY A 46 -17.17 14.39 0.69
C GLY A 46 -16.67 13.00 0.33
N MET A 47 -16.74 12.11 1.31
CA MET A 47 -16.40 10.69 1.16
C MET A 47 -17.44 9.85 1.91
N ILE A 48 -17.87 8.74 1.29
CA ILE A 48 -18.67 7.70 1.92
C ILE A 48 -17.92 6.39 1.88
N THR A 49 -17.99 5.64 2.99
CA THR A 49 -17.42 4.30 3.09
C THR A 49 -18.50 3.26 3.42
N ASP A 50 -18.21 2.00 3.17
CA ASP A 50 -19.07 0.88 3.57
C ASP A 50 -19.27 0.82 5.10
N ARG A 51 -18.28 1.31 5.87
CA ARG A 51 -18.36 1.45 7.33
C ARG A 51 -19.36 2.52 7.73
N ASP A 52 -19.32 3.70 7.10
CA ASP A 52 -20.24 4.81 7.39
C ASP A 52 -21.68 4.35 7.10
N MET A 53 -21.88 3.63 5.98
CA MET A 53 -23.19 3.06 5.63
C MET A 53 -23.71 2.06 6.68
N LYS A 54 -22.84 1.15 7.16
CA LYS A 54 -23.19 0.16 8.19
C LYS A 54 -23.52 0.82 9.53
N GLN A 55 -22.74 1.84 9.93
CA GLN A 55 -22.95 2.56 11.19
C GLN A 55 -24.23 3.40 11.19
N ALA A 56 -24.57 4.01 10.05
CA ALA A 56 -25.78 4.82 9.91
C ALA A 56 -27.05 3.99 9.63
N SER A 57 -26.90 2.74 9.23
CA SER A 57 -28.03 1.88 8.87
C SER A 57 -28.85 1.48 10.11
N PRO A 58 -30.19 1.58 10.06
CA PRO A 58 -31.04 1.02 11.11
C PRO A 58 -30.87 -0.49 11.25
N SER A 59 -31.27 -1.00 12.43
CA SER A 59 -31.33 -2.45 12.66
C SER A 59 -32.15 -3.17 11.57
N ILE A 60 -31.73 -4.38 11.23
CA ILE A 60 -32.43 -5.23 10.25
C ILE A 60 -33.87 -5.52 10.64
N PHE A 61 -34.24 -5.37 11.92
CA PHE A 61 -35.60 -5.57 12.46
C PHE A 61 -36.50 -4.33 12.32
N GLU A 62 -36.01 -3.19 11.82
CA GLU A 62 -36.73 -1.92 11.70
C GLU A 62 -37.01 -1.56 10.23
N GLU A 63 -37.82 -2.31 9.56
CA GLU A 63 -38.09 -2.22 8.11
C GLU A 63 -38.57 -0.82 7.67
N SER A 64 -39.46 -0.20 8.45
CA SER A 64 -39.97 1.14 8.15
C SER A 64 -38.91 2.24 8.23
N LYS A 65 -37.98 2.12 9.17
CA LYS A 65 -36.84 3.04 9.28
C LYS A 65 -35.81 2.80 8.16
N ARG A 66 -35.69 1.55 7.72
CA ARG A 66 -34.78 1.18 6.63
C ARG A 66 -35.19 1.83 5.30
N SER A 67 -36.47 1.81 4.96
CA SER A 67 -36.96 2.47 3.73
C SER A 67 -36.68 3.96 3.74
N ARG A 68 -36.92 4.63 4.87
CA ARG A 68 -36.59 6.06 5.04
C ARG A 68 -35.09 6.34 5.01
N PHE A 69 -34.27 5.44 5.52
CA PHE A 69 -32.82 5.56 5.48
C PHE A 69 -32.33 5.52 4.02
N LEU A 70 -32.77 4.57 3.23
CA LEU A 70 -32.34 4.38 1.84
C LEU A 70 -32.62 5.59 0.93
N THR A 71 -33.73 6.29 1.17
CA THR A 71 -34.11 7.50 0.39
C THR A 71 -33.39 8.79 0.80
N ARG A 72 -32.63 8.76 1.91
CA ARG A 72 -31.86 9.96 2.33
C ARG A 72 -30.73 10.24 1.37
N SER A 73 -30.41 11.54 1.21
CA SER A 73 -29.23 11.99 0.47
C SER A 73 -27.94 11.55 1.17
N VAL A 74 -26.92 11.24 0.38
CA VAL A 74 -25.56 10.94 0.86
C VAL A 74 -24.95 12.10 1.65
N ASP A 75 -25.33 13.34 1.38
CA ASP A 75 -24.91 14.53 2.13
C ASP A 75 -25.20 14.43 3.65
N SER A 76 -26.20 13.62 4.01
CA SER A 76 -26.62 13.45 5.41
C SER A 76 -25.64 12.65 6.27
N ILE A 77 -24.75 11.86 5.66
CA ILE A 77 -23.81 10.98 6.38
C ILE A 77 -22.38 11.04 5.85
N MET A 78 -22.14 11.69 4.69
CA MET A 78 -20.80 11.78 4.13
C MET A 78 -19.86 12.56 5.06
N LYS A 79 -18.61 12.15 5.12
CA LYS A 79 -17.53 12.93 5.75
C LYS A 79 -17.13 14.06 4.82
N LYS A 80 -17.15 15.29 5.32
CA LYS A 80 -16.84 16.50 4.53
C LYS A 80 -15.37 16.88 4.57
N ASP A 81 -14.67 16.57 5.67
CA ASP A 81 -13.25 16.81 5.80
C ASP A 81 -12.48 15.65 5.16
N VAL A 82 -12.25 15.74 3.85
CA VAL A 82 -11.61 14.70 3.07
C VAL A 82 -10.16 15.06 2.83
N VAL A 83 -9.24 14.27 3.38
CA VAL A 83 -7.82 14.36 3.06
C VAL A 83 -7.63 13.85 1.65
N CYS A 84 -6.94 14.63 0.81
CA CYS A 84 -6.64 14.30 -0.58
C CYS A 84 -5.14 14.23 -0.79
N ALA A 85 -4.71 13.47 -1.81
CA ALA A 85 -3.34 13.41 -2.28
C ALA A 85 -3.20 14.19 -3.61
N HIS A 86 -1.99 14.62 -3.91
CA HIS A 86 -1.62 15.16 -5.21
C HIS A 86 -0.95 14.07 -6.07
N PRO A 87 -1.10 14.05 -7.41
CA PRO A 87 -0.49 13.02 -8.26
C PRO A 87 1.04 12.95 -8.17
N LEU A 88 1.69 14.06 -7.84
CA LEU A 88 3.15 14.15 -7.69
C LEU A 88 3.67 13.86 -6.26
N ASP A 89 2.78 13.60 -5.31
CA ASP A 89 3.20 13.21 -3.95
C ASP A 89 3.98 11.90 -3.99
N PHE A 90 4.95 11.76 -3.09
CA PHE A 90 5.66 10.50 -2.92
C PHE A 90 4.82 9.46 -2.19
N VAL A 91 4.84 8.23 -2.70
CA VAL A 91 4.08 7.11 -2.14
C VAL A 91 4.47 6.84 -0.68
N GLU A 92 5.74 7.04 -0.35
CA GLU A 92 6.31 6.89 0.99
C GLU A 92 5.66 7.89 1.98
N GLU A 93 5.53 9.16 1.59
CA GLU A 93 4.91 10.22 2.40
C GLU A 93 3.42 9.98 2.55
N ILE A 94 2.74 9.63 1.46
CA ILE A 94 1.32 9.28 1.49
C ILE A 94 1.04 8.04 2.36
N SER A 95 1.98 7.10 2.43
CA SER A 95 1.85 5.95 3.33
C SER A 95 1.82 6.37 4.80
N ALA A 96 2.60 7.39 5.19
CA ALA A 96 2.53 7.99 6.52
C ALA A 96 1.15 8.64 6.78
N VAL A 97 0.61 9.39 5.82
CA VAL A 97 -0.75 9.98 5.92
C VAL A 97 -1.82 8.91 6.15
N PHE A 98 -1.77 7.78 5.44
CA PHE A 98 -2.68 6.65 5.67
C PHE A 98 -2.57 6.09 7.08
N TYR A 99 -1.35 5.99 7.60
CA TYR A 99 -1.08 5.45 8.93
C TYR A 99 -1.57 6.39 10.02
N GLU A 100 -1.16 7.65 10.00
CA GLU A 100 -1.43 8.68 11.01
C GLU A 100 -2.94 9.00 11.12
N HIS A 101 -3.61 9.15 10.00
CA HIS A 101 -5.04 9.46 9.98
C HIS A 101 -5.95 8.22 10.07
N GLY A 102 -5.40 7.02 10.05
CA GLY A 102 -6.17 5.76 10.11
C GLY A 102 -7.13 5.54 8.94
N ILE A 103 -6.98 6.30 7.84
CA ILE A 103 -7.88 6.29 6.67
C ILE A 103 -7.57 5.12 5.74
N GLY A 104 -8.56 4.68 4.98
CA GLY A 104 -8.44 3.52 4.06
C GLY A 104 -8.29 3.89 2.60
N CYS A 105 -8.52 5.16 2.26
CA CYS A 105 -8.56 5.66 0.89
C CYS A 105 -8.28 7.16 0.87
N LEU A 106 -7.60 7.63 -0.18
CA LEU A 106 -7.35 9.02 -0.51
C LEU A 106 -7.80 9.32 -1.94
N PRO A 107 -8.70 10.28 -2.15
CA PRO A 107 -8.88 10.87 -3.47
C PRO A 107 -7.60 11.55 -3.91
N VAL A 108 -7.27 11.41 -5.19
CA VAL A 108 -6.15 12.12 -5.81
C VAL A 108 -6.71 13.27 -6.62
N VAL A 109 -6.26 14.48 -6.30
CA VAL A 109 -6.79 15.70 -6.89
C VAL A 109 -5.70 16.49 -7.60
N GLN A 110 -6.05 17.09 -8.74
CA GLN A 110 -5.21 18.03 -9.46
C GLN A 110 -6.07 19.22 -9.89
N HIS A 111 -5.59 20.42 -9.64
CA HIS A 111 -6.38 21.65 -9.84
C HIS A 111 -7.79 21.55 -9.19
N GLN A 112 -7.84 21.02 -7.97
CA GLN A 112 -9.03 20.74 -7.17
C GLN A 112 -9.97 19.65 -7.73
N LYS A 113 -9.72 19.12 -8.94
CA LYS A 113 -10.55 18.09 -9.57
C LYS A 113 -10.06 16.69 -9.22
N LEU A 114 -11.01 15.82 -8.96
CA LEU A 114 -10.74 14.39 -8.73
C LEU A 114 -10.24 13.73 -10.02
N ILE A 115 -9.01 13.20 -9.99
CA ILE A 115 -8.37 12.53 -11.13
C ILE A 115 -8.00 11.07 -10.86
N GLY A 116 -7.99 10.66 -9.60
CA GLY A 116 -7.61 9.32 -9.20
C GLY A 116 -8.08 8.98 -7.79
N ILE A 117 -7.88 7.74 -7.41
CA ILE A 117 -8.12 7.24 -6.05
C ILE A 117 -6.99 6.28 -5.67
N LEU A 118 -6.51 6.40 -4.43
CA LEU A 118 -5.48 5.54 -3.86
C LEU A 118 -6.00 4.88 -2.59
N THR A 119 -5.76 3.58 -2.43
CA THR A 119 -6.19 2.81 -1.25
C THR A 119 -5.02 2.13 -0.55
N LYS A 120 -5.20 1.73 0.72
CA LYS A 120 -4.22 0.89 1.45
C LYS A 120 -3.86 -0.39 0.67
N THR A 121 -4.81 -0.96 -0.05
CA THR A 121 -4.57 -2.15 -0.89
C THR A 121 -3.62 -1.86 -2.05
N ASP A 122 -3.70 -0.67 -2.63
CA ASP A 122 -2.81 -0.26 -3.73
C ASP A 122 -1.38 -0.04 -3.19
N LEU A 123 -1.23 0.55 -1.99
CA LEU A 123 0.07 0.65 -1.30
C LEU A 123 0.66 -0.72 -0.99
N LEU A 124 -0.14 -1.65 -0.44
CA LEU A 124 0.32 -3.01 -0.16
C LEU A 124 0.76 -3.75 -1.43
N ARG A 125 -0.02 -3.63 -2.51
CA ARG A 125 0.35 -4.20 -3.82
C ARG A 125 1.66 -3.61 -4.33
N THR A 126 1.86 -2.32 -4.15
CA THR A 126 3.09 -1.62 -4.51
C THR A 126 4.27 -2.14 -3.69
N PHE A 127 4.10 -2.28 -2.38
CA PHE A 127 5.12 -2.86 -1.50
C PHE A 127 5.54 -4.27 -1.95
N VAL A 128 4.58 -5.15 -2.24
CA VAL A 128 4.84 -6.51 -2.76
C VAL A 128 5.68 -6.47 -4.04
N LYS A 129 5.37 -5.55 -4.96
CA LYS A 129 6.14 -5.39 -6.21
C LYS A 129 7.54 -4.84 -5.97
N LEU A 130 7.68 -3.82 -5.11
CA LEU A 130 8.97 -3.20 -4.80
C LEU A 130 9.93 -4.16 -4.09
N THR A 131 9.40 -5.01 -3.24
CA THR A 131 10.17 -6.05 -2.54
C THR A 131 10.44 -7.28 -3.41
N GLY A 132 9.77 -7.41 -4.56
CA GLY A 132 9.84 -8.60 -5.41
C GLY A 132 9.24 -9.86 -4.76
N ALA A 133 8.37 -9.69 -3.75
CA ALA A 133 7.75 -10.80 -3.03
C ALA A 133 6.78 -11.62 -3.92
N ASP A 134 6.35 -11.06 -5.04
CA ASP A 134 5.53 -11.71 -6.06
C ASP A 134 6.35 -12.52 -7.08
N GLN A 135 7.68 -12.55 -6.94
CA GLN A 135 8.57 -13.26 -7.84
C GLN A 135 9.31 -14.40 -7.11
N PRO A 136 9.55 -15.53 -7.79
CA PRO A 136 10.40 -16.59 -7.25
C PRO A 136 11.82 -16.07 -7.00
N GLY A 137 12.36 -16.38 -5.83
CA GLY A 137 13.70 -15.93 -5.45
C GLY A 137 14.01 -16.24 -4.00
N SER A 138 15.26 -16.05 -3.61
CA SER A 138 15.76 -16.22 -2.25
C SER A 138 16.04 -14.87 -1.61
N GLN A 139 15.80 -14.77 -0.31
CA GLN A 139 16.08 -13.57 0.50
C GLN A 139 17.28 -13.83 1.39
N PHE A 140 18.15 -12.83 1.52
CA PHE A 140 19.29 -12.82 2.43
C PHE A 140 19.25 -11.56 3.26
N GLU A 141 19.51 -11.70 4.57
CA GLU A 141 19.61 -10.59 5.51
C GLU A 141 21.01 -10.58 6.11
N ILE A 142 21.66 -9.45 6.04
CA ILE A 142 23.07 -9.30 6.37
C ILE A 142 23.22 -8.13 7.32
N LYS A 143 23.80 -8.37 8.51
CA LYS A 143 24.18 -7.29 9.42
C LYS A 143 25.37 -6.52 8.87
N VAL A 144 25.25 -5.20 8.82
CA VAL A 144 26.28 -4.31 8.27
C VAL A 144 26.47 -3.09 9.15
N ASN A 145 27.73 -2.66 9.31
CA ASN A 145 28.10 -1.41 9.96
C ASN A 145 28.27 -0.28 8.93
N ASP A 146 28.74 -0.61 7.74
CA ASP A 146 28.90 0.29 6.61
C ASP A 146 28.08 -0.22 5.42
N ILE A 147 26.96 0.47 5.15
CA ILE A 147 26.02 0.10 4.07
C ILE A 147 26.71 0.23 2.71
N THR A 148 27.45 1.33 2.49
CA THR A 148 28.05 1.64 1.17
C THR A 148 29.07 0.60 0.79
N LYS A 149 29.97 0.26 1.72
CA LYS A 149 30.98 -0.78 1.53
C LYS A 149 30.33 -2.15 1.28
N SER A 150 29.41 -2.57 2.16
CA SER A 150 28.77 -3.88 2.06
C SER A 150 27.92 -4.00 0.79
N LEU A 151 27.24 -2.93 0.37
CA LEU A 151 26.46 -2.93 -0.86
C LEU A 151 27.35 -3.12 -2.10
N ALA A 152 28.52 -2.46 -2.14
CA ALA A 152 29.49 -2.60 -3.22
C ALA A 152 30.04 -4.02 -3.30
N GLU A 153 30.48 -4.60 -2.16
CA GLU A 153 30.99 -5.96 -2.06
C GLU A 153 29.97 -7.02 -2.50
N ILE A 154 28.74 -6.92 -1.99
CA ILE A 154 27.68 -7.88 -2.32
C ILE A 154 27.22 -7.73 -3.76
N SER A 155 27.20 -6.50 -4.29
CA SER A 155 26.90 -6.30 -5.72
C SER A 155 27.95 -6.91 -6.63
N SER A 156 29.24 -6.85 -6.26
CA SER A 156 30.33 -7.55 -6.98
C SER A 156 30.12 -9.07 -6.94
N LEU A 157 29.82 -9.64 -5.77
CA LEU A 157 29.51 -11.07 -5.65
C LEU A 157 28.32 -11.49 -6.53
N CYS A 158 27.26 -10.65 -6.58
CA CYS A 158 26.13 -10.93 -7.47
C CYS A 158 26.55 -10.94 -8.94
N GLN A 159 27.45 -10.05 -9.35
CA GLN A 159 27.98 -9.98 -10.70
C GLN A 159 28.83 -11.22 -11.02
N ASP A 160 29.76 -11.59 -10.15
CA ASP A 160 30.66 -12.73 -10.33
C ASP A 160 29.89 -14.06 -10.43
N LEU A 161 28.82 -14.21 -9.64
CA LEU A 161 27.96 -15.40 -9.64
C LEU A 161 26.80 -15.29 -10.64
N GLN A 162 26.72 -14.22 -11.42
CA GLN A 162 25.64 -13.94 -12.37
C GLN A 162 24.23 -13.98 -11.73
N VAL A 163 24.12 -13.55 -10.49
CA VAL A 163 22.88 -13.51 -9.72
C VAL A 163 22.17 -12.20 -9.95
N LYS A 164 20.90 -12.26 -10.36
CA LYS A 164 20.08 -11.07 -10.57
C LYS A 164 19.46 -10.60 -9.25
N ILE A 165 19.74 -9.37 -8.84
CA ILE A 165 19.07 -8.70 -7.71
C ILE A 165 17.66 -8.33 -8.13
N LEU A 166 16.66 -8.67 -7.30
CA LEU A 166 15.25 -8.30 -7.46
C LEU A 166 14.91 -7.06 -6.63
N SER A 167 15.38 -7.01 -5.39
CA SER A 167 15.22 -5.84 -4.52
C SER A 167 16.33 -5.75 -3.50
N VAL A 168 16.53 -4.52 -2.99
CA VAL A 168 17.45 -4.23 -1.88
C VAL A 168 16.69 -3.33 -0.90
N LEU A 169 16.68 -3.71 0.39
CA LEU A 169 16.11 -2.92 1.46
C LEU A 169 17.13 -2.76 2.57
N VAL A 170 17.01 -1.67 3.31
CA VAL A 170 17.85 -1.41 4.48
C VAL A 170 16.93 -1.01 5.64
N TYR A 171 17.08 -1.66 6.78
CA TYR A 171 16.37 -1.27 7.99
C TYR A 171 17.29 -1.26 9.23
N PRO A 172 16.96 -0.48 10.27
CA PRO A 172 17.76 -0.46 11.49
C PRO A 172 17.68 -1.82 12.22
N HIS A 173 18.81 -2.23 12.80
CA HIS A 173 18.86 -3.34 13.76
C HIS A 173 18.61 -2.82 15.19
N GLU A 174 18.28 -3.71 16.12
CA GLU A 174 18.09 -3.35 17.53
C GLU A 174 19.37 -2.77 18.15
N ASP A 175 20.54 -3.29 17.75
CA ASP A 175 21.84 -2.76 18.16
C ASP A 175 22.09 -1.38 17.52
N SER A 176 22.44 -0.40 18.35
CA SER A 176 22.71 0.97 17.89
C SER A 176 23.85 0.99 16.87
N GLY A 177 23.61 1.65 15.73
CA GLY A 177 24.60 1.83 14.68
C GLY A 177 24.68 0.67 13.68
N VAL A 178 24.08 -0.49 13.95
CA VAL A 178 24.02 -1.62 13.02
C VAL A 178 22.79 -1.50 12.12
N LYS A 179 22.93 -1.86 10.86
CA LYS A 179 21.84 -1.95 9.88
C LYS A 179 21.70 -3.39 9.38
N VAL A 180 20.51 -3.74 8.92
CA VAL A 180 20.28 -4.97 8.18
C VAL A 180 20.08 -4.62 6.72
N LEU A 181 20.91 -5.21 5.88
CA LEU A 181 20.83 -5.12 4.44
C LEU A 181 20.12 -6.38 3.93
N VAL A 182 18.98 -6.20 3.30
CA VAL A 182 18.15 -7.29 2.78
C VAL A 182 18.28 -7.32 1.27
N PHE A 183 18.76 -8.44 0.74
CA PHE A 183 18.79 -8.71 -0.68
C PHE A 183 17.77 -9.80 -1.03
N ARG A 184 16.93 -9.52 -2.01
CA ARG A 184 16.16 -10.54 -2.69
C ARG A 184 16.77 -10.79 -4.06
N VAL A 185 17.09 -12.02 -4.35
CA VAL A 185 17.80 -12.43 -5.58
C VAL A 185 17.04 -13.49 -6.34
N LYS A 186 17.15 -13.48 -7.67
CA LYS A 186 16.50 -14.45 -8.53
C LYS A 186 17.32 -15.74 -8.58
N MET A 187 17.15 -16.59 -7.55
CA MET A 187 17.76 -17.93 -7.52
C MET A 187 16.89 -18.87 -6.67
N MET A 188 16.87 -20.14 -7.04
CA MET A 188 16.11 -21.17 -6.32
C MET A 188 16.97 -21.90 -5.27
N ASN A 189 18.26 -22.07 -5.53
CA ASN A 189 19.19 -22.66 -4.58
C ASN A 189 20.03 -21.55 -3.92
N PRO A 190 19.78 -21.21 -2.64
CA PRO A 190 20.49 -20.13 -1.96
C PRO A 190 21.91 -20.50 -1.52
N LEU A 191 22.25 -21.79 -1.43
CA LEU A 191 23.50 -22.27 -0.81
C LEU A 191 24.79 -21.71 -1.43
N PRO A 192 24.96 -21.65 -2.76
CA PRO A 192 26.20 -21.12 -3.34
C PRO A 192 26.42 -19.65 -2.99
N PHE A 193 25.37 -18.86 -3.00
CA PHE A 193 25.43 -17.43 -2.68
C PHE A 193 25.65 -17.22 -1.17
N LEU A 194 24.99 -17.98 -0.32
CA LEU A 194 25.20 -17.98 1.14
C LEU A 194 26.68 -18.27 1.49
N GLN A 195 27.24 -19.31 0.91
CA GLN A 195 28.65 -19.67 1.12
C GLN A 195 29.61 -18.57 0.62
N ALA A 196 29.30 -17.93 -0.50
CA ALA A 196 30.10 -16.81 -1.00
C ALA A 196 30.04 -15.60 -0.05
N LEU A 197 28.88 -15.25 0.47
CA LEU A 197 28.72 -14.19 1.46
C LEU A 197 29.54 -14.46 2.73
N GLN A 198 29.47 -15.68 3.27
CA GLN A 198 30.19 -16.08 4.48
C GLN A 198 31.72 -16.09 4.26
N ARG A 199 32.20 -16.61 3.12
CA ARG A 199 33.64 -16.60 2.76
C ARG A 199 34.21 -15.19 2.63
N ASN A 200 33.39 -14.22 2.24
CA ASN A 200 33.77 -12.82 2.16
C ASN A 200 33.57 -12.06 3.48
N GLY A 201 33.28 -12.78 4.58
CA GLY A 201 33.20 -12.22 5.91
C GLY A 201 31.90 -11.47 6.23
N HIS A 202 30.85 -11.64 5.42
CA HIS A 202 29.55 -11.04 5.68
C HIS A 202 28.80 -11.81 6.77
N HIS A 203 28.23 -11.10 7.72
CA HIS A 203 27.43 -11.68 8.80
C HIS A 203 25.98 -11.88 8.33
N VAL A 204 25.69 -13.07 7.80
CA VAL A 204 24.34 -13.45 7.33
C VAL A 204 23.45 -13.81 8.52
N VAL A 205 22.34 -13.13 8.68
CA VAL A 205 21.31 -13.36 9.71
C VAL A 205 20.23 -14.29 9.20
N TRP A 206 19.92 -14.18 7.90
CA TRP A 206 18.94 -15.02 7.23
C TRP A 206 19.46 -15.42 5.84
N PRO A 207 19.33 -16.69 5.41
CA PRO A 207 18.82 -17.82 6.20
C PRO A 207 19.77 -18.16 7.37
N SER A 208 19.18 -18.49 8.53
CA SER A 208 19.96 -18.91 9.71
C SER A 208 20.33 -20.38 9.57
N GLU A 209 21.55 -20.73 10.02
CA GLU A 209 22.04 -22.14 10.00
C GLU A 209 21.21 -23.08 10.90
N GLN A 210 20.37 -22.53 11.79
CA GLN A 210 19.61 -23.30 12.80
C GLN A 210 18.14 -23.55 12.44
N ARG A 211 17.64 -23.09 11.28
CA ARG A 211 16.30 -23.47 10.84
C ARG A 211 16.40 -24.47 9.73
N ASP A 212 16.12 -25.71 10.12
CA ASP A 212 15.95 -26.86 9.25
C ASP A 212 15.26 -26.47 7.94
N LEU A 213 15.93 -26.84 6.85
CA LEU A 213 15.35 -26.87 5.52
C LEU A 213 14.28 -27.98 5.52
N LEU A 214 13.06 -27.63 6.01
CA LEU A 214 11.86 -28.45 5.84
C LEU A 214 11.10 -27.98 4.59
#